data_7c28f0f3c0bae6e3449431e9543115d0
#
_entry.id   7c28f0f3c0bae6e3449431e9543115d0
#
_cell.length_a   1.000
_cell.length_b   1.000
_cell.length_c   1.000
_cell.angle_alpha   90.00
_cell.angle_beta   90.00
_cell.angle_gamma   90.00
#
_symmetry.space_group_name_H-M   'P 1'
#
loop_
_entity.id
_entity.type
_entity.pdbx_description
1 polymer ?
#
loop_
_entity_poly.entity_id
_entity_poly.type
_entity_poly.pdbx_seq_one_letter_code
_entity_poly.pdbx_strand_id
1 'polypeptide(L)'
;MIKRKETRQIHIGNVAIGGGAPISVQSMTNTKTTDTESTVAQINALQAAGCDIVRVAVPDMDAALNLGNIIKKVNVPLVADIHFDYRLALEAINQGISALRLNPGNIGGEANVKAVVAEAKLHNIPIRIGVNAGSLDKRLLAKYGGVTAEALVESAMEHVRILEAQDFYDMKISLKAHDVPLTLAAYQLMSETVDYPLHLGITEAGTARTGMIKSAVGIGALLAQGIGDTFRISLTGDPVVEVKVANEILKSLGMREYGPTLISCPTCGRTSIDLAGIADEVDKRLQGITKPISVAVMGCVVNGPGEAKGADVGIAGGNGEGLVFRKGEIIRKVKETELVEELFKEIDNILQED
;
A
#
# COMPACT_ATOMS: atom_id res chain seq x y z
N MET A 1 -11.39 2.18 -17.62
CA MET A 1 -11.24 2.59 -16.21
C MET A 1 -11.95 1.56 -15.34
N ILE A 2 -11.31 1.04 -14.30
CA ILE A 2 -11.91 0.04 -13.40
C ILE A 2 -13.02 0.71 -12.59
N LYS A 3 -14.24 0.15 -12.64
CA LYS A 3 -15.37 0.64 -11.84
C LYS A 3 -15.20 0.15 -10.41
N ARG A 4 -14.95 1.05 -9.47
CA ARG A 4 -14.85 0.72 -8.06
C ARG A 4 -16.22 0.57 -7.41
N LYS A 5 -16.31 -0.32 -6.42
CA LYS A 5 -17.48 -0.42 -5.57
C LYS A 5 -17.64 0.87 -4.75
N GLU A 6 -18.87 1.37 -4.65
CA GLU A 6 -19.18 2.46 -3.73
C GLU A 6 -19.13 1.97 -2.28
N THR A 7 -18.38 2.67 -1.45
CA THR A 7 -18.27 2.44 -0.01
C THR A 7 -18.51 3.74 0.74
N ARG A 8 -18.82 3.67 2.01
CA ARG A 8 -18.88 4.85 2.89
C ARG A 8 -17.53 5.54 2.91
N GLN A 9 -17.52 6.85 3.06
CA GLN A 9 -16.29 7.59 3.25
C GLN A 9 -16.01 7.78 4.74
N ILE A 10 -14.78 7.49 5.16
CA ILE A 10 -14.23 7.83 6.48
C ILE A 10 -12.94 8.62 6.30
N HIS A 11 -12.43 9.25 7.36
CA HIS A 11 -11.19 10.02 7.32
C HIS A 11 -10.20 9.51 8.35
N ILE A 12 -8.93 9.36 7.95
CA ILE A 12 -7.82 9.09 8.85
C ILE A 12 -6.90 10.31 8.80
N GLY A 13 -7.04 11.19 9.78
CA GLY A 13 -6.45 12.52 9.69
C GLY A 13 -7.00 13.25 8.45
N ASN A 14 -6.10 13.69 7.58
CA ASN A 14 -6.43 14.35 6.32
C ASN A 14 -6.65 13.40 5.12
N VAL A 15 -6.52 12.08 5.31
CA VAL A 15 -6.66 11.09 4.24
C VAL A 15 -8.08 10.53 4.21
N ALA A 16 -8.80 10.77 3.11
CA ALA A 16 -10.12 10.19 2.86
C ALA A 16 -9.99 8.73 2.41
N ILE A 17 -10.84 7.84 2.93
CA ILE A 17 -10.88 6.40 2.64
C ILE A 17 -12.29 6.00 2.25
N GLY A 18 -12.48 5.34 1.11
CA GLY A 18 -13.80 5.02 0.58
C GLY A 18 -14.47 6.23 -0.09
N GLY A 19 -15.75 6.11 -0.43
CA GLY A 19 -16.51 7.19 -1.07
C GLY A 19 -15.94 7.66 -2.42
N GLY A 20 -15.23 6.79 -3.14
CA GLY A 20 -14.58 7.14 -4.40
C GLY A 20 -13.21 7.83 -4.26
N ALA A 21 -12.74 8.10 -3.04
CA ALA A 21 -11.40 8.67 -2.80
C ALA A 21 -10.28 7.79 -3.39
N PRO A 22 -9.09 8.35 -3.71
CA PRO A 22 -7.95 7.56 -4.17
C PRO A 22 -7.61 6.42 -3.19
N ILE A 23 -7.19 5.27 -3.73
CA ILE A 23 -6.81 4.13 -2.91
C ILE A 23 -5.54 4.47 -2.13
N SER A 24 -5.60 4.39 -0.79
CA SER A 24 -4.48 4.75 0.06
C SER A 24 -3.56 3.56 0.36
N VAL A 25 -2.26 3.83 0.32
CA VAL A 25 -1.20 2.90 0.72
C VAL A 25 -0.91 3.07 2.20
N GLN A 26 -1.03 2.00 2.96
CA GLN A 26 -0.64 1.95 4.37
C GLN A 26 0.57 1.03 4.54
N SER A 27 1.53 1.43 5.39
CA SER A 27 2.58 0.53 5.89
C SER A 27 2.61 0.51 7.42
N MET A 28 3.57 -0.16 8.01
CA MET A 28 3.72 -0.28 9.46
C MET A 28 5.18 -0.25 9.85
N THR A 29 5.51 0.49 10.89
CA THR A 29 6.87 0.48 11.45
C THR A 29 7.21 -0.88 12.07
N ASN A 30 8.48 -1.24 12.01
CA ASN A 30 9.05 -2.39 12.72
C ASN A 30 9.98 -1.98 13.87
N THR A 31 10.06 -0.67 14.14
CA THR A 31 10.76 -0.10 15.30
C THR A 31 9.92 -0.24 16.58
N LYS A 32 10.57 -0.16 17.73
CA LYS A 32 9.85 -0.07 19.01
C LYS A 32 9.21 1.33 19.13
N THR A 33 7.92 1.40 19.37
CA THR A 33 7.18 2.68 19.49
C THR A 33 7.67 3.54 20.67
N THR A 34 8.33 2.95 21.65
CA THR A 34 9.02 3.66 22.74
C THR A 34 10.32 4.36 22.31
N ASP A 35 10.90 3.98 21.16
CA ASP A 35 12.04 4.65 20.55
C ASP A 35 11.53 5.69 19.55
N THR A 36 11.34 6.93 20.02
CA THR A 36 10.81 8.04 19.22
C THR A 36 11.67 8.32 17.99
N GLU A 37 12.99 8.36 18.13
CA GLU A 37 13.88 8.81 17.05
C GLU A 37 13.90 7.82 15.89
N SER A 38 14.11 6.54 16.19
CA SER A 38 14.11 5.48 15.18
C SER A 38 12.73 5.36 14.51
N THR A 39 11.65 5.50 15.28
CA THR A 39 10.27 5.41 14.75
C THR A 39 9.95 6.58 13.83
N VAL A 40 10.28 7.81 14.21
CA VAL A 40 10.12 9.01 13.39
C VAL A 40 10.94 8.92 12.10
N ALA A 41 12.20 8.51 12.19
CA ALA A 41 13.06 8.32 11.02
C ALA A 41 12.44 7.31 10.03
N GLN A 42 11.93 6.19 10.52
CA GLN A 42 11.29 5.18 9.67
C GLN A 42 9.97 5.67 9.08
N ILE A 43 9.14 6.40 9.84
CA ILE A 43 7.89 7.00 9.34
C ILE A 43 8.19 7.99 8.20
N ASN A 44 9.19 8.85 8.36
CA ASN A 44 9.60 9.80 7.32
C ASN A 44 10.12 9.09 6.06
N ALA A 45 10.85 7.99 6.21
CA ALA A 45 11.30 7.18 5.08
C ALA A 45 10.11 6.52 4.35
N LEU A 46 9.11 6.03 5.08
CA LEU A 46 7.86 5.49 4.51
C LEU A 46 7.08 6.58 3.76
N GLN A 47 6.95 7.77 4.35
CA GLN A 47 6.29 8.91 3.71
C GLN A 47 7.01 9.33 2.43
N ALA A 48 8.32 9.42 2.45
CA ALA A 48 9.13 9.75 1.27
C ALA A 48 8.99 8.71 0.15
N ALA A 49 8.72 7.45 0.48
CA ALA A 49 8.42 6.39 -0.49
C ALA A 49 6.99 6.43 -1.03
N GLY A 50 6.13 7.36 -0.57
CA GLY A 50 4.75 7.51 -1.02
C GLY A 50 3.72 6.74 -0.18
N CYS A 51 4.01 6.49 1.11
CA CYS A 51 3.05 5.94 2.06
C CYS A 51 2.06 7.03 2.51
N ASP A 52 0.76 6.75 2.44
CA ASP A 52 -0.29 7.71 2.80
C ASP A 52 -0.64 7.64 4.30
N ILE A 53 -0.48 6.48 4.93
CA ILE A 53 -0.87 6.22 6.32
C ILE A 53 0.15 5.26 6.94
N VAL A 54 0.63 5.55 8.16
CA VAL A 54 1.55 4.65 8.86
C VAL A 54 0.90 4.08 10.12
N ARG A 55 1.03 2.76 10.33
CA ARG A 55 0.61 2.09 11.55
C ARG A 55 1.81 1.85 12.46
N VAL A 56 1.61 2.05 13.76
CA VAL A 56 2.59 1.79 14.83
C VAL A 56 2.02 0.79 15.83
N ALA A 57 2.86 -0.10 16.35
CA ALA A 57 2.43 -1.05 17.38
C ALA A 57 2.30 -0.35 18.73
N VAL A 58 1.25 -0.67 19.49
CA VAL A 58 1.02 -0.17 20.85
C VAL A 58 0.81 -1.37 21.77
N PRO A 59 1.90 -2.05 22.17
CA PRO A 59 1.82 -3.26 22.98
C PRO A 59 1.55 -2.99 24.48
N ASP A 60 1.92 -1.81 24.97
CA ASP A 60 1.89 -1.42 26.37
C ASP A 60 1.64 0.09 26.55
N MET A 61 1.53 0.52 27.80
CA MET A 61 1.23 1.91 28.15
C MET A 61 2.39 2.86 27.82
N ASP A 62 3.64 2.41 27.93
CA ASP A 62 4.79 3.25 27.60
C ASP A 62 4.80 3.60 26.11
N ALA A 63 4.46 2.64 25.26
CA ALA A 63 4.27 2.87 23.83
C ALA A 63 3.10 3.82 23.55
N ALA A 64 1.97 3.66 24.27
CA ALA A 64 0.80 4.54 24.14
C ALA A 64 1.12 5.99 24.51
N LEU A 65 1.78 6.21 25.64
CA LEU A 65 2.19 7.53 26.12
C LEU A 65 3.19 8.21 25.18
N ASN A 66 4.04 7.43 24.50
CA ASN A 66 5.04 7.98 23.60
C ASN A 66 4.48 8.42 22.22
N LEU A 67 3.24 8.07 21.88
CA LEU A 67 2.61 8.43 20.60
C LEU A 67 2.62 9.94 20.36
N GLY A 68 2.34 10.75 21.40
CA GLY A 68 2.31 12.20 21.29
C GLY A 68 3.67 12.82 20.90
N ASN A 69 4.78 12.19 21.31
CA ASN A 69 6.12 12.62 20.92
C ASN A 69 6.44 12.30 19.46
N ILE A 70 5.89 11.19 18.93
CA ILE A 70 6.04 10.79 17.53
C ILE A 70 5.15 11.66 16.64
N ILE A 71 3.87 11.79 16.98
CA ILE A 71 2.85 12.52 16.19
C ILE A 71 3.29 13.95 15.91
N LYS A 72 3.89 14.64 16.89
CA LYS A 72 4.39 16.03 16.74
C LYS A 72 5.53 16.19 15.72
N LYS A 73 6.20 15.09 15.35
CA LYS A 73 7.40 15.09 14.50
C LYS A 73 7.16 14.54 13.09
N VAL A 74 5.94 14.12 12.77
CA VAL A 74 5.59 13.52 11.48
C VAL A 74 4.38 14.20 10.86
N ASN A 75 4.27 14.14 9.53
CA ASN A 75 3.16 14.79 8.81
C ASN A 75 2.12 13.78 8.27
N VAL A 76 2.45 12.48 8.28
CA VAL A 76 1.56 11.41 7.82
C VAL A 76 0.67 10.95 8.98
N PRO A 77 -0.64 10.70 8.76
CA PRO A 77 -1.54 10.24 9.80
C PRO A 77 -1.14 8.85 10.32
N LEU A 78 -1.23 8.68 11.64
CA LEU A 78 -0.83 7.45 12.32
C LEU A 78 -2.04 6.61 12.77
N VAL A 79 -1.88 5.29 12.73
CA VAL A 79 -2.83 4.30 13.23
C VAL A 79 -2.20 3.53 14.38
N ALA A 80 -2.84 3.52 15.56
CA ALA A 80 -2.41 2.70 16.68
C ALA A 80 -2.92 1.25 16.54
N ASP A 81 -2.00 0.29 16.61
CA ASP A 81 -2.32 -1.15 16.58
C ASP A 81 -2.46 -1.71 17.98
N ILE A 82 -3.70 -1.92 18.40
CA ILE A 82 -4.06 -2.34 19.76
C ILE A 82 -4.78 -3.68 19.71
N HIS A 83 -4.42 -4.60 20.59
CA HIS A 83 -4.94 -5.97 20.53
C HIS A 83 -5.94 -6.30 21.64
N PHE A 84 -5.63 -6.07 22.94
CA PHE A 84 -6.42 -6.62 24.03
C PHE A 84 -6.79 -5.61 25.12
N ASP A 85 -6.01 -4.57 25.35
CA ASP A 85 -6.24 -3.62 26.44
C ASP A 85 -6.87 -2.33 25.92
N TYR A 86 -8.14 -2.09 26.31
CA TYR A 86 -8.88 -0.89 25.93
C TYR A 86 -8.25 0.42 26.44
N ARG A 87 -7.51 0.36 27.56
CA ARG A 87 -6.84 1.55 28.14
C ARG A 87 -5.80 2.10 27.20
N LEU A 88 -5.12 1.23 26.43
CA LEU A 88 -4.17 1.65 25.41
C LEU A 88 -4.87 2.40 24.27
N ALA A 89 -6.12 2.02 23.94
CA ALA A 89 -6.91 2.73 22.94
C ALA A 89 -7.28 4.13 23.42
N LEU A 90 -7.74 4.25 24.67
CA LEU A 90 -8.07 5.54 25.30
C LEU A 90 -6.85 6.45 25.33
N GLU A 91 -5.70 5.92 25.78
CA GLU A 91 -4.46 6.70 25.82
C GLU A 91 -3.99 7.11 24.42
N ALA A 92 -4.05 6.23 23.43
CA ALA A 92 -3.70 6.58 22.06
C ALA A 92 -4.58 7.72 21.52
N ILE A 93 -5.87 7.73 21.82
CA ILE A 93 -6.78 8.84 21.46
C ILE A 93 -6.34 10.14 22.17
N ASN A 94 -6.08 10.10 23.48
CA ASN A 94 -5.59 11.25 24.24
C ASN A 94 -4.29 11.84 23.67
N GLN A 95 -3.42 11.00 23.15
CA GLN A 95 -2.17 11.42 22.51
C GLN A 95 -2.36 11.98 21.08
N GLY A 96 -3.58 11.94 20.54
CA GLY A 96 -3.92 12.53 19.22
C GLY A 96 -3.72 11.60 18.04
N ILE A 97 -3.86 10.28 18.23
CA ILE A 97 -3.78 9.32 17.10
C ILE A 97 -4.87 9.59 16.06
N SER A 98 -4.61 9.29 14.78
CA SER A 98 -5.57 9.55 13.70
C SER A 98 -6.56 8.40 13.47
N ALA A 99 -6.25 7.17 13.87
CA ALA A 99 -7.14 6.01 13.79
C ALA A 99 -6.68 4.89 14.73
N LEU A 100 -7.60 3.97 15.05
CA LEU A 100 -7.32 2.76 15.81
C LEU A 100 -7.42 1.52 14.92
N ARG A 101 -6.56 0.54 15.16
CA ARG A 101 -6.79 -0.84 14.74
C ARG A 101 -7.03 -1.69 15.98
N LEU A 102 -8.22 -2.19 16.12
CA LEU A 102 -8.60 -3.10 17.20
C LEU A 102 -9.80 -3.96 16.78
N ASN A 103 -10.02 -5.05 17.52
CA ASN A 103 -11.23 -5.85 17.38
C ASN A 103 -12.07 -5.64 18.65
N PRO A 104 -13.29 -5.04 18.55
CA PRO A 104 -14.08 -4.70 19.72
C PRO A 104 -14.36 -5.88 20.67
N GLY A 105 -14.56 -7.08 20.11
CA GLY A 105 -14.75 -8.29 20.91
C GLY A 105 -13.53 -8.76 21.71
N ASN A 106 -12.34 -8.19 21.49
CA ASN A 106 -11.09 -8.61 22.13
C ASN A 106 -10.61 -7.68 23.25
N ILE A 107 -11.23 -6.49 23.40
CA ILE A 107 -10.79 -5.47 24.36
C ILE A 107 -11.53 -5.52 25.71
N GLY A 108 -12.28 -6.60 25.93
CA GLY A 108 -13.02 -6.85 27.17
C GLY A 108 -14.53 -6.70 27.01
N GLY A 109 -15.21 -6.46 28.13
CA GLY A 109 -16.66 -6.40 28.14
C GLY A 109 -17.26 -5.14 27.50
N GLU A 110 -18.59 -5.10 27.39
CA GLU A 110 -19.35 -4.02 26.78
C GLU A 110 -18.99 -2.62 27.28
N ALA A 111 -18.74 -2.49 28.60
CA ALA A 111 -18.35 -1.21 29.19
C ALA A 111 -17.03 -0.65 28.61
N ASN A 112 -16.05 -1.52 28.34
CA ASN A 112 -14.79 -1.11 27.74
C ASN A 112 -14.98 -0.66 26.29
N VAL A 113 -15.82 -1.40 25.53
CA VAL A 113 -16.15 -1.02 24.15
C VAL A 113 -16.86 0.33 24.12
N LYS A 114 -17.85 0.54 25.02
CA LYS A 114 -18.54 1.83 25.14
C LYS A 114 -17.58 2.99 25.43
N ALA A 115 -16.63 2.79 26.35
CA ALA A 115 -15.64 3.81 26.68
C ALA A 115 -14.79 4.18 25.47
N VAL A 116 -14.25 3.20 24.74
CA VAL A 116 -13.43 3.45 23.54
C VAL A 116 -14.26 4.12 22.43
N VAL A 117 -15.48 3.65 22.19
CA VAL A 117 -16.36 4.21 21.16
C VAL A 117 -16.76 5.64 21.49
N ALA A 118 -17.03 5.95 22.76
CA ALA A 118 -17.37 7.32 23.19
C ALA A 118 -16.22 8.30 22.90
N GLU A 119 -14.99 7.94 23.26
CA GLU A 119 -13.80 8.74 22.97
C GLU A 119 -13.50 8.81 21.47
N ALA A 120 -13.64 7.71 20.74
CA ALA A 120 -13.45 7.68 19.30
C ALA A 120 -14.45 8.61 18.59
N LYS A 121 -15.73 8.65 19.01
CA LYS A 121 -16.72 9.59 18.48
C LYS A 121 -16.36 11.05 18.79
N LEU A 122 -15.98 11.34 20.04
CA LEU A 122 -15.65 12.70 20.48
C LEU A 122 -14.50 13.30 19.66
N HIS A 123 -13.54 12.46 19.28
CA HIS A 123 -12.34 12.88 18.57
C HIS A 123 -12.36 12.54 17.06
N ASN A 124 -13.48 12.03 16.53
CA ASN A 124 -13.63 11.60 15.12
C ASN A 124 -12.55 10.60 14.69
N ILE A 125 -12.24 9.61 15.53
CA ILE A 125 -11.22 8.59 15.31
C ILE A 125 -11.87 7.33 14.73
N PRO A 126 -11.62 6.97 13.46
CA PRO A 126 -12.16 5.75 12.89
C PRO A 126 -11.47 4.49 13.42
N ILE A 127 -12.22 3.39 13.44
CA ILE A 127 -11.75 2.09 13.92
C ILE A 127 -11.60 1.11 12.76
N ARG A 128 -10.46 0.44 12.65
CA ARG A 128 -10.28 -0.68 11.74
C ARG A 128 -10.47 -2.01 12.47
N ILE A 129 -11.48 -2.75 12.07
CA ILE A 129 -11.67 -4.16 12.44
C ILE A 129 -10.68 -5.00 11.61
N GLY A 130 -9.89 -5.86 12.28
CA GLY A 130 -8.86 -6.66 11.62
C GLY A 130 -8.94 -8.13 11.98
N VAL A 131 -9.65 -8.92 11.17
CA VAL A 131 -9.73 -10.37 11.33
C VAL A 131 -8.57 -11.02 10.57
N ASN A 132 -7.89 -11.97 11.22
CA ASN A 132 -6.86 -12.80 10.61
C ASN A 132 -7.26 -14.27 10.70
N ALA A 133 -7.01 -15.03 9.67
CA ALA A 133 -7.32 -16.46 9.58
C ALA A 133 -6.74 -17.27 10.74
N GLY A 134 -5.51 -16.96 11.17
CA GLY A 134 -4.83 -17.64 12.27
C GLY A 134 -5.39 -17.35 13.67
N SER A 135 -6.32 -16.39 13.82
CA SER A 135 -6.90 -16.00 15.11
C SER A 135 -8.43 -16.08 15.16
N LEU A 136 -9.03 -16.90 14.27
CA LEU A 136 -10.46 -17.15 14.28
C LEU A 136 -10.91 -17.89 15.55
N ASP A 137 -12.11 -17.53 16.04
CA ASP A 137 -12.73 -18.20 17.17
C ASP A 137 -12.97 -19.69 16.89
N LYS A 138 -12.67 -20.53 17.88
CA LYS A 138 -12.87 -21.98 17.79
C LYS A 138 -14.33 -22.39 17.46
N ARG A 139 -15.29 -21.58 17.91
CA ARG A 139 -16.71 -21.75 17.61
C ARG A 139 -17.00 -21.61 16.11
N LEU A 140 -16.41 -20.61 15.47
CA LEU A 140 -16.54 -20.41 14.03
C LEU A 140 -15.81 -21.49 13.22
N LEU A 141 -14.60 -21.89 13.67
CA LEU A 141 -13.89 -23.01 13.06
C LEU A 141 -14.70 -24.32 13.11
N ALA A 142 -15.36 -24.59 14.22
CA ALA A 142 -16.24 -25.76 14.37
C ALA A 142 -17.50 -25.66 13.49
N LYS A 143 -18.11 -24.47 13.42
CA LYS A 143 -19.31 -24.21 12.62
C LYS A 143 -19.09 -24.41 11.13
N TYR A 144 -17.94 -23.94 10.61
CA TYR A 144 -17.63 -23.96 9.18
C TYR A 144 -16.67 -25.08 8.74
N GLY A 145 -16.28 -25.95 9.67
CA GLY A 145 -15.38 -27.07 9.39
C GLY A 145 -13.92 -26.66 9.10
N GLY A 146 -13.55 -25.43 9.51
CA GLY A 146 -12.19 -24.88 9.31
C GLY A 146 -12.16 -23.39 9.01
N VAL A 147 -11.05 -22.94 8.44
CA VAL A 147 -10.87 -21.55 8.00
C VAL A 147 -11.48 -21.39 6.62
N THR A 148 -12.63 -20.75 6.52
CA THR A 148 -13.34 -20.47 5.26
C THR A 148 -13.60 -18.98 5.09
N ALA A 149 -14.02 -18.55 3.90
CA ALA A 149 -14.40 -17.18 3.62
C ALA A 149 -15.57 -16.73 4.51
N GLU A 150 -16.56 -17.60 4.68
CA GLU A 150 -17.75 -17.37 5.50
C GLU A 150 -17.37 -17.22 6.98
N ALA A 151 -16.44 -18.03 7.49
CA ALA A 151 -15.95 -17.94 8.86
C ALA A 151 -15.26 -16.59 9.12
N LEU A 152 -14.44 -16.12 8.17
CA LEU A 152 -13.77 -14.82 8.23
C LEU A 152 -14.78 -13.66 8.21
N VAL A 153 -15.75 -13.72 7.31
CA VAL A 153 -16.81 -12.68 7.18
C VAL A 153 -17.69 -12.67 8.42
N GLU A 154 -18.16 -13.83 8.94
CA GLU A 154 -18.96 -13.88 10.16
C GLU A 154 -18.20 -13.30 11.35
N SER A 155 -16.92 -13.66 11.51
CA SER A 155 -16.07 -13.07 12.55
C SER A 155 -15.98 -11.55 12.47
N ALA A 156 -15.81 -11.00 11.27
CA ALA A 156 -15.80 -9.55 11.08
C ALA A 156 -17.16 -8.91 11.40
N MET A 157 -18.25 -9.54 10.95
CA MET A 157 -19.60 -9.04 11.19
C MET A 157 -20.00 -9.04 12.66
N GLU A 158 -19.48 -9.98 13.46
CA GLU A 158 -19.67 -9.92 14.92
C GLU A 158 -19.08 -8.63 15.51
N HIS A 159 -17.87 -8.25 15.08
CA HIS A 159 -17.23 -7.00 15.52
C HIS A 159 -17.92 -5.76 14.94
N VAL A 160 -18.42 -5.80 13.71
CA VAL A 160 -19.21 -4.73 13.09
C VAL A 160 -20.47 -4.46 13.90
N ARG A 161 -21.24 -5.51 14.21
CA ARG A 161 -22.48 -5.37 15.00
C ARG A 161 -22.25 -4.79 16.38
N ILE A 162 -21.11 -5.09 17.02
CA ILE A 162 -20.76 -4.50 18.32
C ILE A 162 -20.61 -2.97 18.21
N LEU A 163 -19.98 -2.48 17.14
CA LEU A 163 -19.82 -1.04 16.90
C LEU A 163 -21.14 -0.40 16.46
N GLU A 164 -21.89 -1.02 15.56
CA GLU A 164 -23.22 -0.54 15.14
C GLU A 164 -24.20 -0.44 16.29
N ALA A 165 -24.16 -1.38 17.26
CA ALA A 165 -24.98 -1.32 18.49
C ALA A 165 -24.63 -0.14 19.41
N GLN A 166 -23.48 0.53 19.15
CA GLN A 166 -23.09 1.78 19.80
C GLN A 166 -23.28 3.00 18.87
N ASP A 167 -24.05 2.88 17.78
CA ASP A 167 -24.21 3.92 16.75
C ASP A 167 -22.87 4.42 16.19
N PHE A 168 -21.90 3.52 16.02
CA PHE A 168 -20.57 3.85 15.50
C PHE A 168 -20.38 3.25 14.10
N TYR A 169 -20.22 4.11 13.10
CA TYR A 169 -20.13 3.75 11.68
C TYR A 169 -18.83 4.16 11.02
N ASP A 170 -17.97 4.92 11.69
CA ASP A 170 -16.66 5.33 11.18
C ASP A 170 -15.66 4.18 11.28
N MET A 171 -15.90 3.14 10.48
CA MET A 171 -15.08 1.94 10.51
C MET A 171 -14.66 1.48 9.14
N LYS A 172 -13.57 0.71 9.08
CA LYS A 172 -13.13 -0.07 7.93
C LYS A 172 -12.78 -1.49 8.34
N ILE A 173 -12.79 -2.43 7.38
CA ILE A 173 -12.69 -3.84 7.68
C ILE A 173 -11.51 -4.46 6.93
N SER A 174 -10.79 -5.38 7.57
CA SER A 174 -9.77 -6.19 6.93
C SER A 174 -9.90 -7.66 7.28
N LEU A 175 -9.84 -8.53 6.25
CA LEU A 175 -9.89 -9.98 6.33
C LEU A 175 -8.60 -10.53 5.74
N LYS A 176 -7.68 -11.03 6.57
CA LYS A 176 -6.36 -11.42 6.10
C LYS A 176 -6.10 -12.91 6.29
N ALA A 177 -5.65 -13.55 5.23
CA ALA A 177 -5.09 -14.88 5.25
C ALA A 177 -3.77 -14.91 4.48
N HIS A 178 -3.00 -15.99 4.62
CA HIS A 178 -1.79 -16.23 3.82
C HIS A 178 -2.11 -16.87 2.47
N ASP A 179 -3.29 -17.51 2.37
CA ASP A 179 -3.82 -18.14 1.16
C ASP A 179 -4.54 -17.11 0.29
N VAL A 180 -4.11 -16.98 -0.97
CA VAL A 180 -4.64 -15.98 -1.89
C VAL A 180 -6.08 -16.29 -2.31
N PRO A 181 -6.43 -17.51 -2.78
CA PRO A 181 -7.81 -17.88 -3.08
C PRO A 181 -8.79 -17.62 -1.94
N LEU A 182 -8.46 -18.03 -0.72
CA LEU A 182 -9.27 -17.76 0.46
C LEU A 182 -9.46 -16.26 0.71
N THR A 183 -8.38 -15.48 0.58
CA THR A 183 -8.43 -14.03 0.76
C THR A 183 -9.35 -13.37 -0.28
N LEU A 184 -9.23 -13.79 -1.56
CA LEU A 184 -10.11 -13.29 -2.62
C LEU A 184 -11.58 -13.57 -2.32
N ALA A 185 -11.91 -14.83 -1.99
CA ALA A 185 -13.28 -15.22 -1.65
C ALA A 185 -13.83 -14.46 -0.44
N ALA A 186 -13.03 -14.28 0.62
CA ALA A 186 -13.43 -13.55 1.81
C ALA A 186 -13.72 -12.07 1.53
N TYR A 187 -12.87 -11.38 0.76
CA TYR A 187 -13.12 -9.98 0.41
C TYR A 187 -14.26 -9.80 -0.60
N GLN A 188 -14.43 -10.71 -1.55
CA GLN A 188 -15.60 -10.71 -2.44
C GLN A 188 -16.88 -10.81 -1.64
N LEU A 189 -17.01 -11.82 -0.77
CA LEU A 189 -18.17 -12.02 0.09
C LEU A 189 -18.40 -10.82 1.03
N MET A 190 -17.34 -10.29 1.65
CA MET A 190 -17.45 -9.11 2.50
C MET A 190 -17.89 -7.88 1.73
N SER A 191 -17.38 -7.70 0.52
CA SER A 191 -17.77 -6.61 -0.36
C SER A 191 -19.26 -6.65 -0.73
N GLU A 192 -19.87 -7.82 -0.85
CA GLU A 192 -21.31 -7.99 -1.07
C GLU A 192 -22.15 -7.78 0.21
N THR A 193 -21.52 -7.98 1.39
CA THR A 193 -22.21 -7.95 2.69
C THR A 193 -22.35 -6.55 3.26
N VAL A 194 -21.35 -5.67 3.05
CA VAL A 194 -21.29 -4.33 3.66
C VAL A 194 -20.89 -3.25 2.68
N ASP A 195 -21.18 -2.00 3.03
CA ASP A 195 -20.73 -0.80 2.33
C ASP A 195 -19.58 -0.05 3.05
N TYR A 196 -18.99 -0.66 4.09
CA TYR A 196 -17.82 -0.11 4.77
C TYR A 196 -16.55 -0.24 3.90
N PRO A 197 -15.61 0.71 3.99
CA PRO A 197 -14.33 0.61 3.30
C PRO A 197 -13.56 -0.65 3.67
N LEU A 198 -12.93 -1.27 2.68
CA LEU A 198 -12.14 -2.48 2.86
C LEU A 198 -10.64 -2.18 2.80
N HIS A 199 -9.92 -2.69 3.81
CA HIS A 199 -8.46 -2.61 3.89
C HIS A 199 -7.86 -3.96 3.49
N LEU A 200 -7.33 -4.03 2.27
CA LEU A 200 -6.79 -5.28 1.71
C LEU A 200 -5.40 -5.61 2.28
N GLY A 201 -5.04 -6.87 2.18
CA GLY A 201 -3.70 -7.35 2.49
C GLY A 201 -3.62 -8.86 2.54
N ILE A 202 -2.48 -9.39 2.11
CA ILE A 202 -2.10 -10.79 2.34
C ILE A 202 -1.19 -10.79 3.57
N THR A 203 -1.54 -11.58 4.59
CA THR A 203 -0.68 -11.75 5.78
C THR A 203 0.30 -12.87 5.55
N GLU A 204 1.48 -12.82 6.21
CA GLU A 204 2.48 -13.88 6.13
C GLU A 204 2.83 -14.25 4.67
N ALA A 205 2.93 -13.21 3.81
CA ALA A 205 3.15 -13.42 2.38
C ALA A 205 4.51 -14.06 2.07
N GLY A 206 5.49 -13.92 2.98
CA GLY A 206 6.82 -14.50 2.88
C GLY A 206 7.92 -13.45 2.69
N THR A 207 9.06 -13.91 2.16
CA THR A 207 10.22 -13.04 1.85
C THR A 207 9.88 -12.04 0.75
N ALA A 208 10.72 -11.03 0.56
CA ALA A 208 10.48 -9.98 -0.43
C ALA A 208 10.08 -10.56 -1.79
N ARG A 209 10.85 -11.51 -2.34
CA ARG A 209 10.59 -12.08 -3.68
C ARG A 209 9.23 -12.77 -3.79
N THR A 210 8.92 -13.72 -2.90
CA THR A 210 7.66 -14.49 -2.99
C THR A 210 6.48 -13.70 -2.49
N GLY A 211 6.68 -12.87 -1.46
CA GLY A 211 5.65 -12.04 -0.89
C GLY A 211 5.18 -10.92 -1.81
N MET A 212 6.08 -10.32 -2.61
CA MET A 212 5.70 -9.36 -3.66
C MET A 212 4.75 -9.99 -4.68
N ILE A 213 5.09 -11.19 -5.18
CA ILE A 213 4.26 -11.90 -6.16
C ILE A 213 2.88 -12.22 -5.58
N LYS A 214 2.82 -12.82 -4.38
CA LYS A 214 1.55 -13.13 -3.71
C LYS A 214 0.69 -11.88 -3.49
N SER A 215 1.30 -10.81 -3.04
CA SER A 215 0.61 -9.53 -2.79
C SER A 215 0.12 -8.90 -4.09
N ALA A 216 0.94 -8.89 -5.14
CA ALA A 216 0.56 -8.35 -6.44
C ALA A 216 -0.62 -9.15 -7.04
N VAL A 217 -0.59 -10.47 -6.97
CA VAL A 217 -1.68 -11.33 -7.46
C VAL A 217 -2.95 -11.13 -6.61
N GLY A 218 -2.86 -11.23 -5.29
CA GLY A 218 -4.05 -11.20 -4.43
C GLY A 218 -4.68 -9.80 -4.33
N ILE A 219 -3.88 -8.78 -4.05
CA ILE A 219 -4.37 -7.40 -3.94
C ILE A 219 -4.72 -6.86 -5.32
N GLY A 220 -3.88 -7.11 -6.33
CA GLY A 220 -4.13 -6.68 -7.71
C GLY A 220 -5.44 -7.26 -8.27
N ALA A 221 -5.73 -8.54 -8.03
CA ALA A 221 -6.98 -9.16 -8.46
C ALA A 221 -8.22 -8.53 -7.80
N LEU A 222 -8.17 -8.18 -6.51
CA LEU A 222 -9.27 -7.49 -5.82
C LEU A 222 -9.45 -6.06 -6.34
N LEU A 223 -8.37 -5.31 -6.46
CA LEU A 223 -8.41 -3.95 -6.99
C LEU A 223 -8.94 -3.91 -8.44
N ALA A 224 -8.54 -4.87 -9.28
CA ALA A 224 -9.04 -5.00 -10.65
C ALA A 224 -10.55 -5.28 -10.71
N GLN A 225 -11.13 -5.89 -9.66
CA GLN A 225 -12.58 -6.08 -9.50
C GLN A 225 -13.28 -4.86 -8.87
N GLY A 226 -12.54 -3.79 -8.58
CA GLY A 226 -13.07 -2.60 -7.92
C GLY A 226 -13.24 -2.74 -6.40
N ILE A 227 -12.68 -3.79 -5.78
CA ILE A 227 -12.78 -4.07 -4.35
C ILE A 227 -11.52 -3.55 -3.63
N GLY A 228 -11.72 -2.70 -2.62
CA GLY A 228 -10.67 -2.18 -1.75
C GLY A 228 -10.49 -0.67 -1.84
N ASP A 229 -10.31 -0.04 -0.68
CA ASP A 229 -10.17 1.41 -0.52
C ASP A 229 -8.82 1.81 0.07
N THR A 230 -8.18 0.88 0.75
CA THR A 230 -6.84 1.00 1.29
C THR A 230 -6.22 -0.37 1.42
N PHE A 231 -4.89 -0.47 1.44
CA PHE A 231 -4.24 -1.77 1.59
C PHE A 231 -2.83 -1.66 2.18
N ARG A 232 -2.31 -2.80 2.60
CA ARG A 232 -0.92 -2.95 3.05
C ARG A 232 -0.29 -4.18 2.43
N ILE A 233 0.90 -4.02 1.87
CA ILE A 233 1.83 -5.11 1.58
C ILE A 233 2.50 -5.54 2.88
N SER A 234 2.70 -6.84 3.09
CA SER A 234 3.35 -7.37 4.31
C SER A 234 4.47 -8.32 3.90
N LEU A 235 5.70 -7.84 4.02
CA LEU A 235 6.92 -8.57 3.66
C LEU A 235 7.81 -8.75 4.90
N THR A 236 8.64 -9.79 4.87
CA THR A 236 9.74 -9.91 5.82
C THR A 236 10.89 -9.02 5.34
N GLY A 237 11.18 -7.93 6.06
CA GLY A 237 12.27 -7.02 5.74
C GLY A 237 11.96 -5.54 5.97
N ASP A 238 12.56 -4.69 5.14
CA ASP A 238 12.39 -3.24 5.20
C ASP A 238 10.98 -2.82 4.74
N PRO A 239 10.19 -2.13 5.59
CA PRO A 239 8.84 -1.69 5.23
C PRO A 239 8.79 -0.64 4.11
N VAL A 240 9.89 0.03 3.78
CA VAL A 240 9.97 0.92 2.62
C VAL A 240 9.75 0.15 1.32
N VAL A 241 10.24 -1.10 1.24
CA VAL A 241 9.98 -1.98 0.08
C VAL A 241 8.50 -2.29 -0.06
N GLU A 242 7.76 -2.46 1.05
CA GLU A 242 6.30 -2.67 1.03
C GLU A 242 5.58 -1.51 0.32
N VAL A 243 5.99 -0.27 0.59
CA VAL A 243 5.39 0.93 0.00
C VAL A 243 5.70 1.03 -1.50
N LYS A 244 6.93 0.74 -1.90
CA LYS A 244 7.32 0.73 -3.33
C LYS A 244 6.49 -0.28 -4.12
N VAL A 245 6.36 -1.51 -3.61
CA VAL A 245 5.53 -2.56 -4.22
C VAL A 245 4.06 -2.15 -4.28
N ALA A 246 3.54 -1.51 -3.25
CA ALA A 246 2.17 -1.03 -3.22
C ALA A 246 1.90 0.02 -4.31
N ASN A 247 2.79 1.01 -4.45
CA ASN A 247 2.69 2.02 -5.50
C ASN A 247 2.80 1.39 -6.90
N GLU A 248 3.67 0.40 -7.08
CA GLU A 248 3.83 -0.30 -8.37
C GLU A 248 2.57 -1.09 -8.76
N ILE A 249 1.88 -1.73 -7.79
CA ILE A 249 0.58 -2.38 -8.04
C ILE A 249 -0.46 -1.35 -8.50
N LEU A 250 -0.56 -0.20 -7.84
CA LEU A 250 -1.52 0.85 -8.23
C LEU A 250 -1.21 1.43 -9.61
N LYS A 251 0.06 1.67 -9.92
CA LYS A 251 0.53 2.14 -11.24
C LYS A 251 0.17 1.12 -12.33
N SER A 252 0.49 -0.16 -12.11
CA SER A 252 0.22 -1.25 -13.06
C SER A 252 -1.26 -1.39 -13.38
N LEU A 253 -2.16 -0.96 -12.46
CA LEU A 253 -3.62 -0.94 -12.67
C LEU A 253 -4.16 0.41 -13.17
N GLY A 254 -3.29 1.40 -13.39
CA GLY A 254 -3.70 2.76 -13.78
C GLY A 254 -4.53 3.49 -12.71
N MET A 255 -4.32 3.14 -11.42
CA MET A 255 -5.06 3.70 -10.28
C MET A 255 -4.29 4.79 -9.54
N ARG A 256 -3.01 4.97 -9.82
CA ARG A 256 -2.16 6.00 -9.24
C ARG A 256 -1.09 6.42 -10.22
N GLU A 257 -0.91 7.72 -10.37
CA GLU A 257 0.25 8.30 -11.04
C GLU A 257 1.26 8.70 -9.96
N TYR A 258 2.38 7.98 -9.89
CA TYR A 258 3.42 8.22 -8.88
C TYR A 258 4.77 7.71 -9.38
N GLY A 259 5.73 8.61 -9.50
CA GLY A 259 7.08 8.29 -9.94
C GLY A 259 7.19 7.76 -11.37
N PRO A 260 8.39 7.44 -11.82
CA PRO A 260 8.66 6.97 -13.17
C PRO A 260 8.06 5.58 -13.45
N THR A 261 7.73 5.34 -14.70
CA THR A 261 7.42 4.00 -15.23
C THR A 261 8.49 3.60 -16.23
N LEU A 262 9.24 2.55 -15.92
CA LEU A 262 10.22 2.00 -16.84
C LEU A 262 9.56 1.01 -17.81
N ILE A 263 9.73 1.24 -19.09
CA ILE A 263 9.30 0.36 -20.19
C ILE A 263 10.56 -0.26 -20.81
N SER A 264 10.81 -1.54 -20.56
CA SER A 264 11.96 -2.23 -21.13
C SER A 264 11.52 -3.43 -21.94
N CYS A 265 12.08 -3.60 -23.12
CA CYS A 265 11.80 -4.78 -23.92
C CYS A 265 12.52 -6.02 -23.35
N PRO A 266 11.97 -7.24 -23.54
CA PRO A 266 12.69 -8.45 -23.17
C PRO A 266 13.92 -8.62 -24.06
N THR A 267 14.99 -9.20 -23.49
CA THR A 267 16.17 -9.59 -24.28
C THR A 267 15.78 -10.64 -25.32
N CYS A 268 16.13 -10.40 -26.57
CA CYS A 268 15.89 -11.33 -27.69
C CYS A 268 17.10 -11.35 -28.63
N GLY A 269 17.06 -12.21 -29.65
CA GLY A 269 18.17 -12.34 -30.63
C GLY A 269 18.48 -11.08 -31.47
N ARG A 270 17.68 -10.02 -31.33
CA ARG A 270 17.93 -8.72 -31.98
C ARG A 270 18.61 -7.70 -31.05
N THR A 271 18.74 -8.00 -29.76
CA THR A 271 19.40 -7.13 -28.78
C THR A 271 20.87 -6.98 -29.13
N SER A 272 21.36 -5.74 -29.31
CA SER A 272 22.71 -5.42 -29.73
C SER A 272 23.53 -4.66 -28.69
N ILE A 273 22.97 -4.44 -27.51
CA ILE A 273 23.58 -3.73 -26.36
C ILE A 273 23.42 -4.56 -25.09
N ASP A 274 24.11 -4.21 -24.01
CA ASP A 274 23.83 -4.74 -22.67
C ASP A 274 22.54 -4.17 -22.10
N LEU A 275 21.41 -4.62 -22.68
CA LEU A 275 20.09 -4.14 -22.30
C LEU A 275 19.77 -4.36 -20.81
N ALA A 276 20.15 -5.51 -20.25
CA ALA A 276 19.86 -5.84 -18.86
C ALA A 276 20.61 -4.91 -17.90
N GLY A 277 21.92 -4.73 -18.11
CA GLY A 277 22.73 -3.80 -17.30
C GLY A 277 22.26 -2.36 -17.43
N ILE A 278 21.92 -1.89 -18.63
CA ILE A 278 21.40 -0.54 -18.86
C ILE A 278 20.03 -0.36 -18.18
N ALA A 279 19.12 -1.32 -18.30
CA ALA A 279 17.81 -1.23 -17.68
C ALA A 279 17.90 -1.21 -16.14
N ASP A 280 18.78 -2.05 -15.56
CA ASP A 280 19.02 -2.06 -14.12
C ASP A 280 19.66 -0.74 -13.62
N GLU A 281 20.56 -0.14 -14.38
CA GLU A 281 21.14 1.16 -14.06
C GLU A 281 20.10 2.27 -14.13
N VAL A 282 19.29 2.29 -15.19
CA VAL A 282 18.22 3.27 -15.38
C VAL A 282 17.21 3.12 -14.25
N ASP A 283 16.74 1.90 -13.90
CA ASP A 283 15.79 1.67 -12.81
C ASP A 283 16.33 2.20 -11.47
N LYS A 284 17.60 1.93 -11.16
CA LYS A 284 18.24 2.45 -9.94
C LYS A 284 18.28 3.97 -9.91
N ARG A 285 18.64 4.62 -11.00
CA ARG A 285 18.74 6.10 -11.08
C ARG A 285 17.38 6.77 -11.08
N LEU A 286 16.33 6.11 -11.55
CA LEU A 286 14.95 6.59 -11.48
C LEU A 286 14.39 6.56 -10.04
N GLN A 287 15.01 5.79 -9.12
CA GLN A 287 14.58 5.75 -7.74
C GLN A 287 14.78 7.12 -7.07
N GLY A 288 13.70 7.68 -6.51
CA GLY A 288 13.71 9.00 -5.87
C GLY A 288 13.04 10.09 -6.70
N ILE A 289 12.77 9.86 -7.97
CA ILE A 289 11.92 10.72 -8.78
C ILE A 289 10.46 10.42 -8.40
N THR A 290 9.71 11.42 -7.99
CA THR A 290 8.29 11.30 -7.62
C THR A 290 7.34 11.75 -8.71
N LYS A 291 7.84 12.54 -9.69
CA LYS A 291 7.06 13.02 -10.83
C LYS A 291 6.74 11.85 -11.78
N PRO A 292 5.48 11.70 -12.22
CA PRO A 292 5.12 10.70 -13.22
C PRO A 292 5.83 11.00 -14.54
N ILE A 293 6.62 10.04 -15.02
CA ILE A 293 7.28 10.07 -16.31
C ILE A 293 7.44 8.64 -16.85
N SER A 294 7.20 8.42 -18.12
CA SER A 294 7.42 7.13 -18.79
C SER A 294 8.75 7.11 -19.51
N VAL A 295 9.62 6.19 -19.08
CA VAL A 295 10.99 6.06 -19.60
C VAL A 295 11.14 4.71 -20.31
N ALA A 296 11.62 4.72 -21.55
CA ALA A 296 11.79 3.52 -22.34
C ALA A 296 13.26 3.13 -22.53
N VAL A 297 13.58 1.84 -22.34
CA VAL A 297 14.92 1.27 -22.63
C VAL A 297 14.75 0.10 -23.59
N MET A 298 15.15 0.29 -24.84
CA MET A 298 14.94 -0.66 -25.93
C MET A 298 16.26 -1.23 -26.46
N GLY A 299 16.33 -2.55 -26.60
CA GLY A 299 17.55 -3.27 -26.98
C GLY A 299 17.89 -3.22 -28.48
N CYS A 300 17.02 -2.71 -29.34
CA CYS A 300 17.29 -2.57 -30.78
C CYS A 300 16.52 -1.40 -31.42
N VAL A 301 17.03 -0.85 -32.50
CA VAL A 301 16.40 0.27 -33.22
C VAL A 301 15.21 -0.14 -34.08
N VAL A 302 15.00 -1.43 -34.33
CA VAL A 302 13.95 -1.91 -35.24
C VAL A 302 12.55 -1.69 -34.69
N ASN A 303 12.32 -2.09 -33.43
CA ASN A 303 11.01 -1.98 -32.79
C ASN A 303 10.99 -0.88 -31.71
N GLY A 304 12.19 -0.43 -31.26
CA GLY A 304 12.33 0.47 -30.12
C GLY A 304 11.45 1.72 -30.21
N PRO A 305 11.58 2.54 -31.25
CA PRO A 305 10.78 3.77 -31.37
C PRO A 305 9.28 3.50 -31.56
N GLY A 306 8.91 2.37 -32.16
CA GLY A 306 7.53 1.99 -32.39
C GLY A 306 6.79 1.53 -31.12
N GLU A 307 7.40 0.60 -30.37
CA GLU A 307 6.85 0.05 -29.14
C GLU A 307 6.89 1.07 -27.98
N ALA A 308 7.88 1.97 -28.01
CA ALA A 308 8.07 3.02 -27.01
C ALA A 308 7.49 4.40 -27.43
N LYS A 309 6.68 4.46 -28.49
CA LYS A 309 6.11 5.73 -29.00
C LYS A 309 5.30 6.51 -27.95
N GLY A 310 4.72 5.81 -27.00
CA GLY A 310 3.97 6.40 -25.90
C GLY A 310 4.81 6.86 -24.72
N ALA A 311 6.12 6.57 -24.71
CA ALA A 311 7.00 7.01 -23.63
C ALA A 311 7.37 8.49 -23.78
N ASP A 312 7.51 9.19 -22.64
CA ASP A 312 7.93 10.59 -22.64
C ASP A 312 9.34 10.75 -23.15
N VAL A 313 10.23 9.80 -22.80
CA VAL A 313 11.62 9.76 -23.23
C VAL A 313 12.13 8.32 -23.28
N GLY A 314 13.11 8.05 -24.08
CA GLY A 314 13.72 6.73 -24.09
C GLY A 314 14.97 6.62 -24.94
N ILE A 315 15.59 5.44 -24.84
CA ILE A 315 16.74 5.04 -25.62
C ILE A 315 16.49 3.75 -26.37
N ALA A 316 17.12 3.59 -27.52
CA ALA A 316 17.10 2.37 -28.32
C ALA A 316 18.52 2.01 -28.77
N GLY A 317 18.94 0.79 -28.41
CA GLY A 317 20.27 0.29 -28.77
C GLY A 317 20.42 -0.01 -30.24
N GLY A 318 21.64 0.13 -30.73
CA GLY A 318 22.09 -0.22 -32.11
C GLY A 318 23.49 -0.84 -32.07
N ASN A 319 24.10 -1.05 -33.21
CA ASN A 319 25.42 -1.67 -33.30
C ASN A 319 26.51 -0.63 -32.97
N GLY A 320 26.94 -0.54 -31.70
CA GLY A 320 27.93 0.40 -31.18
C GLY A 320 27.44 1.85 -31.02
N GLU A 321 26.24 2.14 -31.45
CA GLU A 321 25.56 3.43 -31.37
C GLU A 321 24.10 3.20 -30.97
N GLY A 322 23.44 4.20 -30.40
CA GLY A 322 22.03 4.13 -30.09
C GLY A 322 21.32 5.45 -30.33
N LEU A 323 20.02 5.42 -30.16
CA LEU A 323 19.12 6.55 -30.36
C LEU A 323 18.57 7.02 -29.03
N VAL A 324 18.50 8.33 -28.83
CA VAL A 324 17.71 8.97 -27.80
C VAL A 324 16.46 9.56 -28.45
N PHE A 325 15.30 9.34 -27.89
CA PHE A 325 14.03 9.82 -28.43
C PHE A 325 13.14 10.41 -27.33
N ARG A 326 12.27 11.32 -27.74
CA ARG A 326 11.28 11.97 -26.87
C ARG A 326 9.92 11.93 -27.58
N LYS A 327 8.90 11.41 -26.90
CA LYS A 327 7.53 11.24 -27.44
C LYS A 327 7.51 10.57 -28.83
N GLY A 328 8.39 9.58 -29.01
CA GLY A 328 8.53 8.81 -30.25
C GLY A 328 9.38 9.48 -31.35
N GLU A 329 9.84 10.72 -31.17
CA GLU A 329 10.71 11.40 -32.10
C GLU A 329 12.19 11.24 -31.73
N ILE A 330 13.03 10.86 -32.69
CA ILE A 330 14.47 10.71 -32.45
C ILE A 330 15.08 12.11 -32.35
N ILE A 331 15.67 12.42 -31.18
CA ILE A 331 16.31 13.72 -30.92
C ILE A 331 17.82 13.70 -31.13
N ARG A 332 18.46 12.55 -30.90
CA ARG A 332 19.92 12.40 -31.20
C ARG A 332 20.33 10.94 -31.34
N LYS A 333 21.50 10.78 -31.98
CA LYS A 333 22.20 9.52 -32.08
C LYS A 333 23.51 9.66 -31.31
N VAL A 334 23.81 8.69 -30.44
CA VAL A 334 24.98 8.74 -29.55
C VAL A 334 25.68 7.38 -29.49
N LYS A 335 26.89 7.32 -28.94
CA LYS A 335 27.55 6.05 -28.66
C LYS A 335 26.84 5.27 -27.60
N GLU A 336 26.91 3.96 -27.63
CA GLU A 336 26.30 3.08 -26.65
C GLU A 336 26.67 3.46 -25.20
N THR A 337 27.95 3.80 -24.97
CA THR A 337 28.48 4.22 -23.66
C THR A 337 27.93 5.54 -23.13
N GLU A 338 27.26 6.32 -23.96
CA GLU A 338 26.70 7.63 -23.61
C GLU A 338 25.20 7.60 -23.46
N LEU A 339 24.55 6.46 -23.80
CA LEU A 339 23.07 6.33 -23.82
C LEU A 339 22.41 6.69 -22.51
N VAL A 340 22.91 6.18 -21.39
CA VAL A 340 22.31 6.41 -20.06
C VAL A 340 22.45 7.86 -19.65
N GLU A 341 23.63 8.46 -19.86
CA GLU A 341 23.86 9.87 -19.49
C GLU A 341 23.00 10.82 -20.33
N GLU A 342 22.88 10.56 -21.63
CA GLU A 342 22.04 11.38 -22.52
C GLU A 342 20.54 11.19 -22.21
N LEU A 343 20.12 10.00 -21.80
CA LEU A 343 18.76 9.74 -21.33
C LEU A 343 18.44 10.59 -20.08
N PHE A 344 19.35 10.60 -19.09
CA PHE A 344 19.12 11.36 -17.85
C PHE A 344 19.19 12.86 -18.07
N LYS A 345 19.97 13.38 -19.01
CA LYS A 345 19.89 14.80 -19.40
C LYS A 345 18.49 15.16 -19.91
N GLU A 346 17.89 14.30 -20.72
CA GLU A 346 16.52 14.56 -21.21
C GLU A 346 15.47 14.41 -20.12
N ILE A 347 15.64 13.45 -19.19
CA ILE A 347 14.76 13.32 -18.01
C ILE A 347 14.83 14.61 -17.19
N ASP A 348 16.03 15.12 -16.89
CA ASP A 348 16.21 16.35 -16.14
C ASP A 348 15.56 17.54 -16.83
N ASN A 349 15.66 17.67 -18.16
CA ASN A 349 14.97 18.68 -18.94
C ASN A 349 13.44 18.60 -18.75
N ILE A 350 12.87 17.39 -18.87
CA ILE A 350 11.43 17.16 -18.69
C ILE A 350 10.99 17.50 -17.26
N LEU A 351 11.80 17.19 -16.25
CA LEU A 351 11.51 17.50 -14.86
C LEU A 351 11.55 18.99 -14.55
N GLN A 352 12.26 19.79 -15.35
CA GLN A 352 12.38 21.25 -15.20
C GLN A 352 11.34 22.03 -16.03
N GLU A 353 10.67 21.41 -17.01
CA GLU A 353 9.69 22.07 -17.88
C GLU A 353 8.34 22.40 -17.20
N ASP A 354 8.08 21.95 -15.98
CA ASP A 354 6.91 22.24 -15.16
C ASP A 354 7.27 23.07 -13.90
#